data_f9dbe759b43d84cc7c73bc7574c5237c
#
_entry.id   f9dbe759b43d84cc7c73bc7574c5237c
#
_cell.length_a   1.000
_cell.length_b   1.000
_cell.length_c   1.000
_cell.angle_alpha   90.00
_cell.angle_beta   90.00
_cell.angle_gamma   90.00
#
_symmetry.space_group_name_H-M   'P 1'
#
loop_
_entity.id
_entity.type
_entity.pdbx_description
1 polymer ?
#
loop_
_entity_poly.entity_id
_entity_poly.type
_entity_poly.pdbx_seq_one_letter_code
_entity_poly.pdbx_strand_id
1 'polypeptide(L)'
;MGTHVLLLGEGNFSFSQDILKILIEHPPKDEIRSIVATSFDTRSEVLEKYSNSEKTLNGLNANEIVTVLHGIDATKELKAQLMNTPSEMTSFDHVIFNFPHLGYEDLKAHSSLIAHILYRYPCAYLQLFTQLV
;
A
#
# COMPACT_ATOMS: atom_id res chain seq x y z
N MET A 1 -20.38 10.55 -0.51
CA MET A 1 -19.28 9.96 -1.27
C MET A 1 -18.07 9.84 -0.38
N GLY A 2 -17.38 8.74 -0.43
CA GLY A 2 -16.23 8.50 0.43
C GLY A 2 -14.94 8.43 -0.34
N THR A 3 -13.86 8.41 0.40
CA THR A 3 -12.49 8.37 -0.14
C THR A 3 -11.95 6.95 -0.09
N HIS A 4 -11.31 6.54 -1.18
CA HIS A 4 -10.68 5.22 -1.32
C HIS A 4 -9.16 5.40 -1.43
N VAL A 5 -8.43 4.68 -0.59
CA VAL A 5 -6.98 4.79 -0.49
C VAL A 5 -6.31 3.46 -0.84
N LEU A 6 -5.29 3.52 -1.68
CA LEU A 6 -4.45 2.36 -2.00
C LEU A 6 -3.05 2.59 -1.45
N LEU A 7 -2.57 1.65 -0.67
CA LEU A 7 -1.20 1.64 -0.15
C LEU A 7 -0.42 0.55 -0.86
N LEU A 8 0.65 0.93 -1.52
CA LEU A 8 1.51 0.01 -2.27
C LEU A 8 2.84 -0.21 -1.56
N GLY A 9 3.38 -1.41 -1.72
CA GLY A 9 4.73 -1.70 -1.28
C GLY A 9 4.92 -1.68 0.23
N GLU A 10 3.92 -2.09 0.98
CA GLU A 10 4.04 -2.21 2.43
C GLU A 10 5.00 -3.33 2.79
N GLY A 11 5.91 -3.07 3.74
CA GLY A 11 6.79 -4.10 4.28
C GLY A 11 6.11 -4.85 5.42
N ASN A 12 6.23 -4.32 6.63
CA ASN A 12 5.62 -4.90 7.82
C ASN A 12 4.23 -4.33 8.13
N PHE A 13 3.70 -3.48 7.26
CA PHE A 13 2.38 -2.83 7.41
C PHE A 13 2.29 -1.87 8.59
N SER A 14 3.42 -1.44 9.16
CA SER A 14 3.40 -0.45 10.24
C SER A 14 2.87 0.91 9.75
N PHE A 15 3.19 1.29 8.52
CA PHE A 15 2.65 2.52 7.93
C PHE A 15 1.13 2.45 7.80
N SER A 16 0.60 1.32 7.33
CA SER A 16 -0.85 1.12 7.25
C SER A 16 -1.50 1.25 8.63
N GLN A 17 -0.89 0.66 9.65
CA GLN A 17 -1.36 0.74 11.02
C GLN A 17 -1.36 2.18 11.54
N ASP A 18 -0.29 2.92 11.26
CA ASP A 18 -0.18 4.32 11.68
C ASP A 18 -1.21 5.21 10.99
N ILE A 19 -1.42 5.02 9.69
CA ILE A 19 -2.44 5.75 8.93
C ILE A 19 -3.82 5.49 9.51
N LEU A 20 -4.15 4.23 9.78
CA LEU A 20 -5.45 3.88 10.36
C LEU A 20 -5.64 4.53 11.72
N LYS A 21 -4.61 4.53 12.55
CA LYS A 21 -4.64 5.16 13.87
C LYS A 21 -4.89 6.66 13.76
N ILE A 22 -4.19 7.33 12.86
CA ILE A 22 -4.36 8.77 12.64
C ILE A 22 -5.78 9.08 12.18
N LEU A 23 -6.34 8.28 11.28
CA LEU A 23 -7.68 8.49 10.76
C LEU A 23 -8.75 8.27 11.84
N ILE A 24 -8.50 7.37 12.79
CA ILE A 24 -9.41 7.15 13.91
C ILE A 24 -9.34 8.31 14.91
N GLU A 25 -8.14 8.77 15.22
CA GLU A 25 -7.92 9.87 16.19
C GLU A 25 -8.29 11.25 15.62
N HIS A 26 -8.09 11.44 14.32
CA HIS A 26 -8.32 12.71 13.63
C HIS A 26 -9.12 12.46 12.34
N PRO A 27 -10.43 12.18 12.46
CA PRO A 27 -11.24 11.87 11.28
C PRO A 27 -11.23 13.02 10.26
N PRO A 28 -10.98 12.72 8.98
CA PRO A 28 -11.05 13.74 7.95
C PRO A 28 -12.49 14.17 7.67
N LYS A 29 -12.66 15.30 6.98
CA LYS A 29 -13.99 15.78 6.60
C LYS A 29 -14.71 14.78 5.69
N ASP A 30 -13.97 14.21 4.75
CA ASP A 30 -14.50 13.19 3.85
C ASP A 30 -14.30 11.82 4.48
N GLU A 31 -15.36 11.05 4.51
CA GLU A 31 -15.31 9.71 5.06
C GLU A 31 -14.35 8.83 4.26
N ILE A 32 -13.48 8.10 4.97
CA ILE A 32 -12.64 7.08 4.34
C ILE A 32 -13.47 5.81 4.21
N ARG A 33 -13.78 5.44 2.98
CA ARG A 33 -14.60 4.27 2.67
C ARG A 33 -13.80 2.98 2.64
N SER A 34 -12.58 3.05 2.17
CA SER A 34 -11.74 1.86 2.14
C SER A 34 -10.26 2.21 2.09
N ILE A 35 -9.48 1.33 2.68
CA ILE A 35 -8.03 1.35 2.61
C ILE A 35 -7.61 -0.04 2.14
N VAL A 36 -7.00 -0.11 0.96
CA VAL A 36 -6.42 -1.35 0.44
C VAL A 36 -4.92 -1.28 0.65
N ALA A 37 -4.41 -2.07 1.57
CA ALA A 37 -2.98 -2.10 1.92
C ALA A 37 -2.35 -3.34 1.29
N THR A 38 -1.29 -3.14 0.51
CA THR A 38 -0.69 -4.22 -0.28
C THR A 38 0.79 -4.36 -0.03
N SER A 39 1.27 -5.59 -0.12
CA SER A 39 2.71 -5.90 -0.11
C SER A 39 3.11 -6.62 -1.40
N PHE A 40 4.35 -6.42 -1.82
CA PHE A 40 4.94 -7.23 -2.88
C PHE A 40 5.21 -8.65 -2.36
N ASP A 41 5.67 -8.78 -1.13
CA ASP A 41 5.90 -10.07 -0.48
C ASP A 41 4.60 -10.82 -0.27
N THR A 42 4.68 -12.13 -0.26
CA THR A 42 3.56 -12.98 0.16
C THR A 42 3.35 -12.84 1.67
N ARG A 43 2.19 -13.28 2.14
CA ARG A 43 1.91 -13.25 3.60
C ARG A 43 2.97 -14.02 4.39
N SER A 44 3.37 -15.19 3.90
CA SER A 44 4.40 -16.00 4.54
C SER A 44 5.72 -15.27 4.63
N GLU A 45 6.11 -14.58 3.56
CA GLU A 45 7.34 -13.80 3.54
C GLU A 45 7.29 -12.62 4.53
N VAL A 46 6.16 -11.95 4.64
CA VAL A 46 5.98 -10.85 5.59
C VAL A 46 6.14 -11.36 7.02
N LEU A 47 5.49 -12.48 7.34
CA LEU A 47 5.56 -13.07 8.67
C LEU A 47 6.96 -13.55 9.02
N GLU A 48 7.70 -14.04 8.04
CA GLU A 48 9.07 -14.51 8.24
C GLU A 48 10.05 -13.36 8.41
N LYS A 49 9.93 -12.31 7.59
CA LYS A 49 10.88 -11.17 7.61
C LYS A 49 10.68 -10.24 8.78
N TYR A 50 9.46 -10.07 9.25
CA TYR A 50 9.12 -9.02 10.20
C TYR A 50 8.49 -9.61 11.47
N SER A 51 9.21 -9.55 12.58
CA SER A 51 8.63 -9.91 13.88
C SER A 51 7.46 -8.97 14.19
N ASN A 52 6.46 -9.45 14.87
CA ASN A 52 5.23 -8.71 15.22
C ASN A 52 4.31 -8.37 14.05
N SER A 53 4.64 -8.78 12.83
CA SER A 53 3.79 -8.50 11.66
C SER A 53 2.43 -9.23 11.77
N GLU A 54 2.40 -10.40 12.38
CA GLU A 54 1.14 -11.13 12.58
C GLU A 54 0.14 -10.30 13.40
N LYS A 55 0.61 -9.69 14.48
CA LYS A 55 -0.22 -8.83 15.33
C LYS A 55 -0.73 -7.62 14.56
N THR A 56 0.15 -6.98 13.79
CA THR A 56 -0.20 -5.83 12.96
C THR A 56 -1.25 -6.21 11.91
N LEU A 57 -1.04 -7.31 11.21
CA LEU A 57 -1.97 -7.78 10.18
C LEU A 57 -3.34 -8.16 10.78
N ASN A 58 -3.34 -8.81 11.93
CA ASN A 58 -4.59 -9.15 12.60
C ASN A 58 -5.37 -7.89 13.00
N GLY A 59 -4.68 -6.87 13.48
CA GLY A 59 -5.31 -5.59 13.81
C GLY A 59 -5.90 -4.90 12.58
N LEU A 60 -5.20 -4.92 11.47
CA LEU A 60 -5.69 -4.34 10.21
C LEU A 60 -6.90 -5.12 9.69
N ASN A 61 -6.82 -6.45 9.69
CA ASN A 61 -7.91 -7.30 9.19
C ASN A 61 -9.18 -7.21 10.05
N ALA A 62 -9.05 -6.77 11.29
CA ALA A 62 -10.20 -6.58 12.18
C ALA A 62 -11.01 -5.32 11.84
N ASN A 63 -10.46 -4.41 11.04
CA ASN A 63 -11.14 -3.18 10.66
C ASN A 63 -11.89 -3.36 9.35
N GLU A 64 -13.18 -3.04 9.34
CA GLU A 64 -14.07 -3.26 8.20
C GLU A 64 -13.66 -2.50 6.93
N ILE A 65 -13.03 -1.35 7.07
CA ILE A 65 -12.66 -0.55 5.90
C ILE A 65 -11.31 -0.96 5.31
N VAL A 66 -10.56 -1.82 5.98
CA VAL A 66 -9.23 -2.22 5.56
C VAL A 66 -9.26 -3.58 4.87
N THR A 67 -8.65 -3.65 3.69
CA THR A 67 -8.38 -4.90 2.98
C THR A 67 -6.87 -5.04 2.83
N VAL A 68 -6.33 -6.15 3.28
CA VAL A 68 -4.90 -6.44 3.16
C VAL A 68 -4.70 -7.46 2.05
N LEU A 69 -3.82 -7.14 1.09
CA LEU A 69 -3.49 -8.04 -0.03
C LEU A 69 -1.98 -8.23 -0.10
N HIS A 70 -1.57 -9.43 -0.43
CA HIS A 70 -0.17 -9.78 -0.56
C HIS A 70 0.16 -10.23 -1.99
N GLY A 71 1.44 -10.18 -2.35
CA GLY A 71 1.87 -10.61 -3.67
C GLY A 71 1.44 -9.66 -4.78
N ILE A 72 1.29 -8.39 -4.48
CA ILE A 72 0.86 -7.37 -5.45
C ILE A 72 2.09 -6.66 -6.00
N ASP A 73 2.28 -6.78 -7.31
CA ASP A 73 3.39 -6.15 -8.01
C ASP A 73 2.93 -4.81 -8.60
N ALA A 74 3.39 -3.70 -8.00
CA ALA A 74 3.01 -2.36 -8.41
C ALA A 74 3.54 -1.98 -9.79
N THR A 75 4.50 -2.73 -10.34
CA THR A 75 5.04 -2.49 -11.67
C THR A 75 4.20 -3.10 -12.79
N LYS A 76 3.21 -3.91 -12.43
CA LYS A 76 2.34 -4.61 -13.37
C LYS A 76 0.91 -4.08 -13.29
N GLU A 77 0.07 -4.55 -14.19
CA GLU A 77 -1.35 -4.18 -14.23
C GLU A 77 -2.02 -4.47 -12.88
N LEU A 78 -2.46 -3.44 -12.18
CA LEU A 78 -3.07 -3.60 -10.86
C LEU A 78 -4.53 -4.01 -10.93
N LYS A 79 -5.24 -3.61 -11.97
CA LYS A 79 -6.66 -3.90 -12.08
C LYS A 79 -6.95 -5.40 -11.93
N ALA A 80 -6.18 -6.23 -12.64
CA ALA A 80 -6.34 -7.68 -12.56
C ALA A 80 -5.95 -8.22 -11.19
N GLN A 81 -4.90 -7.67 -10.58
CA GLN A 81 -4.43 -8.11 -9.27
C GLN A 81 -5.41 -7.75 -8.15
N LEU A 82 -6.18 -6.67 -8.32
CA LEU A 82 -7.11 -6.18 -7.31
C LEU A 82 -8.55 -6.64 -7.55
N MET A 83 -8.81 -7.48 -8.54
CA MET A 83 -10.16 -7.93 -8.90
C MET A 83 -10.91 -8.64 -7.78
N ASN A 84 -10.18 -9.26 -6.85
CA ASN A 84 -10.77 -10.02 -5.75
C ASN A 84 -11.02 -9.19 -4.50
N THR A 85 -10.92 -7.86 -4.59
CA THR A 85 -11.25 -7.02 -3.44
C THR A 85 -12.77 -7.00 -3.25
N PRO A 86 -13.24 -6.99 -1.99
CA PRO A 86 -14.68 -6.98 -1.71
C PRO A 86 -15.42 -5.74 -2.24
N SER A 87 -14.71 -4.67 -2.46
CA SER A 87 -15.27 -3.45 -3.03
C SER A 87 -15.07 -3.49 -4.54
N GLU A 88 -16.09 -3.15 -5.30
CA GLU A 88 -16.03 -3.00 -6.75
C GLU A 88 -15.18 -1.79 -7.13
N MET A 89 -14.00 -1.69 -6.51
CA MET A 89 -13.18 -0.51 -6.65
C MET A 89 -12.39 -0.54 -7.92
N THR A 90 -12.80 0.29 -8.85
CA THR A 90 -12.09 0.49 -10.11
C THR A 90 -11.14 1.68 -10.05
N SER A 91 -11.24 2.50 -9.00
CA SER A 91 -10.41 3.70 -8.87
C SER A 91 -10.14 4.03 -7.40
N PHE A 92 -9.02 4.71 -7.18
CA PHE A 92 -8.64 5.20 -5.87
C PHE A 92 -8.44 6.71 -5.93
N ASP A 93 -8.83 7.38 -4.85
CA ASP A 93 -8.63 8.82 -4.73
C ASP A 93 -7.19 9.15 -4.36
N HIS A 94 -6.57 8.29 -3.57
CA HIS A 94 -5.18 8.44 -3.18
C HIS A 94 -4.44 7.12 -3.34
N VAL A 95 -3.26 7.20 -3.95
CA VAL A 95 -2.35 6.07 -4.07
C VAL A 95 -1.04 6.49 -3.40
N ILE A 96 -0.65 5.76 -2.38
CA ILE A 96 0.54 6.06 -1.60
C ILE A 96 1.53 4.91 -1.72
N PHE A 97 2.72 5.20 -2.16
CA PHE A 97 3.81 4.24 -2.20
C PHE A 97 4.94 4.78 -1.34
N ASN A 98 5.01 4.29 -0.13
CA ASN A 98 5.99 4.73 0.85
C ASN A 98 7.31 4.01 0.59
N PHE A 99 8.36 4.75 0.23
CA PHE A 99 9.69 4.21 -0.07
C PHE A 99 9.70 3.14 -1.15
N PRO A 100 9.31 3.47 -2.40
CA PRO A 100 9.34 2.49 -3.48
C PRO A 100 10.76 1.95 -3.70
N HIS A 101 10.91 0.64 -3.55
CA HIS A 101 12.20 -0.04 -3.65
C HIS A 101 12.00 -1.44 -4.23
N LEU A 102 12.91 -1.85 -5.11
CA LEU A 102 12.83 -3.15 -5.77
C LEU A 102 13.47 -4.30 -4.96
N GLY A 103 14.05 -3.99 -3.80
CA GLY A 103 14.68 -4.99 -2.97
C GLY A 103 16.15 -5.25 -3.31
N TYR A 104 16.71 -4.50 -4.26
CA TYR A 104 18.12 -4.57 -4.62
C TYR A 104 18.61 -3.19 -5.05
N GLU A 105 19.92 -2.99 -4.99
CA GLU A 105 20.53 -1.71 -5.31
C GLU A 105 20.72 -1.55 -6.83
N ASP A 106 19.75 -0.95 -7.49
CA ASP A 106 19.81 -0.60 -8.90
C ASP A 106 19.05 0.71 -9.09
N LEU A 107 19.79 1.82 -9.12
CA LEU A 107 19.20 3.15 -9.23
C LEU A 107 18.39 3.32 -10.51
N LYS A 108 18.83 2.72 -11.61
CA LYS A 108 18.12 2.82 -12.88
C LYS A 108 16.77 2.10 -12.79
N ALA A 109 16.75 0.90 -12.22
CA ALA A 109 15.53 0.14 -12.04
C ALA A 109 14.57 0.85 -11.08
N HIS A 110 15.09 1.44 -9.99
CA HIS A 110 14.28 2.22 -9.07
C HIS A 110 13.67 3.44 -9.74
N SER A 111 14.45 4.15 -10.55
CA SER A 111 13.96 5.31 -11.31
C SER A 111 12.86 4.89 -12.29
N SER A 112 13.01 3.75 -12.94
CA SER A 112 12.01 3.21 -13.85
C SER A 112 10.72 2.83 -13.09
N LEU A 113 10.85 2.25 -11.91
CA LEU A 113 9.71 1.92 -11.06
C LEU A 113 8.93 3.18 -10.69
N ILE A 114 9.64 4.21 -10.24
CA ILE A 114 9.03 5.47 -9.83
C ILE A 114 8.31 6.13 -11.02
N ALA A 115 8.97 6.18 -12.18
CA ALA A 115 8.38 6.74 -13.39
C ALA A 115 7.12 5.98 -13.80
N HIS A 116 7.14 4.65 -13.71
CA HIS A 116 6.00 3.81 -14.04
C HIS A 116 4.81 4.09 -13.12
N ILE A 117 5.07 4.21 -11.81
CA ILE A 117 4.03 4.50 -10.82
C ILE A 117 3.43 5.88 -11.06
N LEU A 118 4.25 6.89 -11.28
CA LEU A 118 3.77 8.25 -11.55
C LEU A 118 2.98 8.32 -12.85
N TYR A 119 3.36 7.57 -13.86
CA TYR A 119 2.64 7.52 -15.12
C TYR A 119 1.25 6.88 -14.96
N ARG A 120 1.19 5.75 -14.25
CA ARG A 120 -0.08 5.03 -14.05
C ARG A 120 -1.00 5.69 -13.04
N TYR A 121 -0.44 6.35 -12.05
CA TYR A 121 -1.19 6.91 -10.93
C TYR A 121 -0.83 8.37 -10.73
N PRO A 122 -1.40 9.27 -11.55
CA PRO A 122 -1.10 10.71 -11.40
C PRO A 122 -1.41 11.27 -10.01
N CYS A 123 -2.30 10.61 -9.26
CA CYS A 123 -2.63 11.00 -7.89
C CYS A 123 -1.71 10.34 -6.85
N ALA A 124 -0.66 9.62 -7.27
CA ALA A 124 0.22 8.91 -6.34
C ALA A 124 1.05 9.87 -5.49
N TYR A 125 1.14 9.53 -4.22
CA TYR A 125 2.01 10.19 -3.26
C TYR A 125 3.20 9.28 -3.00
N LEU A 126 4.39 9.71 -3.43
CA LEU A 126 5.60 8.94 -3.27
C LEU A 126 6.47 9.55 -2.20
N GLN A 127 6.92 8.74 -1.27
CA GLN A 127 7.91 9.14 -0.29
C GLN A 127 9.21 8.45 -0.63
N LEU A 128 10.20 9.22 -1.04
CA LEU A 128 11.51 8.71 -1.44
C LEU A 128 12.50 8.84 -0.31
N PHE A 129 13.32 7.83 -0.16
CA PHE A 129 14.37 7.84 0.83
C PHE A 129 15.69 8.28 0.23
N THR A 130 16.46 8.99 1.03
CA THR A 130 17.83 9.35 0.65
C THR A 130 18.72 8.14 0.46
N GLN A 131 18.33 7.01 0.99
CA GLN A 131 19.07 5.75 0.80
C GLN A 131 18.97 5.19 -0.61
N LEU A 132 18.11 5.74 -1.44
CA LEU A 132 18.08 5.40 -2.85
C LEU A 132 19.25 6.03 -3.61
N VAL A 133 20.04 6.74 -2.91
CA VAL A 133 21.24 7.37 -3.44
C VAL A 133 22.39 6.37 -3.46
#